data_7a19992c18540c25ee8aa14676140b58
#
_entry.id   7a19992c18540c25ee8aa14676140b58
#
_cell.length_a   1.000
_cell.length_b   1.000
_cell.length_c   1.000
_cell.angle_alpha   90.00
_cell.angle_beta   90.00
_cell.angle_gamma   90.00
#
_symmetry.space_group_name_H-M   'P 1'
#
loop_
_entity.id
_entity.type
_entity.pdbx_description
1 polymer ?
#
loop_
_entity_poly.entity_id
_entity_poly.type
_entity_poly.pdbx_seq_one_letter_code
_entity_poly.pdbx_strand_id
1 'polypeptide(L)'
;MKNLFIIIFTSLFLANCNNSNPMMKQWSNKSLEFGGVPAFDKMSPELVKEAMLKGMEISLNDYDKIANNLDAPTFENTIEEMERSGKLLSDVYPYYGILSSNMSTPEFRKIQGELA
;
A
#
# COMPACT_ATOMS: atom_id res chain seq x y z
N MET A 1 55.97 -20.11 17.32
CA MET A 1 54.67 -19.87 17.94
C MET A 1 53.86 -19.01 17.01
N LYS A 2 52.95 -19.64 16.25
CA LYS A 2 52.14 -18.94 15.24
C LYS A 2 50.74 -18.70 15.83
N ASN A 3 50.42 -17.45 16.07
CA ASN A 3 49.08 -17.05 16.54
C ASN A 3 48.11 -17.13 15.39
N LEU A 4 47.23 -18.11 15.42
CA LEU A 4 46.13 -18.29 14.51
C LEU A 4 44.96 -17.40 14.97
N PHE A 5 44.75 -16.23 14.35
CA PHE A 5 43.57 -15.41 14.54
C PHE A 5 42.41 -16.04 13.79
N ILE A 6 41.49 -16.67 14.52
CA ILE A 6 40.21 -17.12 13.99
C ILE A 6 39.28 -15.92 13.97
N ILE A 7 39.08 -15.32 12.81
CA ILE A 7 38.05 -14.32 12.59
C ILE A 7 36.73 -15.07 12.41
N ILE A 8 35.93 -15.11 13.48
CA ILE A 8 34.55 -15.59 13.39
C ILE A 8 33.73 -14.49 12.71
N PHE A 9 33.48 -14.68 11.41
CA PHE A 9 32.56 -13.84 10.65
C PHE A 9 31.12 -14.26 11.01
N THR A 10 30.59 -13.67 12.08
CA THR A 10 29.17 -13.77 12.40
C THR A 10 28.39 -12.99 11.35
N SER A 11 28.00 -13.68 10.29
CA SER A 11 27.00 -13.17 9.35
C SER A 11 25.68 -13.03 10.08
N LEU A 12 25.39 -11.80 10.50
CA LEU A 12 24.07 -11.42 11.00
C LEU A 12 23.10 -11.51 9.83
N PHE A 13 22.42 -12.65 9.68
CA PHE A 13 21.26 -12.77 8.81
C PHE A 13 20.17 -11.85 9.40
N LEU A 14 20.14 -10.60 8.94
CA LEU A 14 18.96 -9.77 9.04
C LEU A 14 17.90 -10.46 8.18
N ALA A 15 17.08 -11.29 8.80
CA ALA A 15 15.83 -11.73 8.23
C ALA A 15 15.00 -10.45 8.06
N ASN A 16 15.09 -9.86 6.87
CA ASN A 16 14.20 -8.79 6.43
C ASN A 16 12.85 -9.47 6.25
N CYS A 17 12.07 -9.58 7.35
CA CYS A 17 10.65 -9.86 7.27
C CYS A 17 10.05 -8.69 6.51
N ASN A 18 10.02 -8.81 5.19
CA ASN A 18 9.29 -7.91 4.31
C ASN A 18 7.80 -8.19 4.55
N ASN A 19 7.32 -7.71 5.69
CA ASN A 19 5.93 -7.82 6.12
C ASN A 19 5.13 -6.76 5.35
N SER A 20 5.14 -6.89 4.01
CA SER A 20 4.38 -5.98 3.16
C SER A 20 2.91 -6.15 3.49
N ASN A 21 2.26 -5.05 3.87
CA ASN A 21 0.82 -5.02 4.14
C ASN A 21 0.04 -5.68 2.98
N PRO A 22 -0.69 -6.78 3.23
CA PRO A 22 -1.40 -7.50 2.18
C PRO A 22 -2.48 -6.66 1.49
N MET A 23 -3.00 -5.61 2.16
CA MET A 23 -3.98 -4.69 1.57
C MET A 23 -3.40 -3.81 0.46
N MET A 24 -2.08 -3.65 0.42
CA MET A 24 -1.37 -2.88 -0.62
C MET A 24 -1.06 -3.71 -1.88
N LYS A 25 -1.37 -5.00 -1.89
CA LYS A 25 -1.16 -5.84 -3.07
C LYS A 25 -2.29 -5.61 -4.08
N GLN A 26 -1.92 -5.47 -5.36
CA GLN A 26 -2.90 -5.39 -6.44
C GLN A 26 -3.68 -6.71 -6.54
N TRP A 27 -4.89 -6.74 -6.06
CA TRP A 27 -5.77 -7.90 -6.13
C TRP A 27 -6.44 -8.07 -7.50
N SER A 28 -6.50 -7.02 -8.31
CA SER A 28 -7.02 -7.05 -9.68
C SER A 28 -6.15 -7.84 -10.66
N ASN A 29 -4.96 -8.26 -10.26
CA ASN A 29 -4.08 -9.10 -11.07
C ASN A 29 -4.50 -10.58 -10.94
N LYS A 30 -4.97 -11.18 -12.05
CA LYS A 30 -5.43 -12.57 -12.11
C LYS A 30 -4.35 -13.61 -11.78
N SER A 31 -3.07 -13.24 -11.75
CA SER A 31 -1.97 -14.13 -11.35
C SER A 31 -1.79 -14.23 -9.83
N LEU A 32 -2.52 -13.44 -9.05
CA LEU A 32 -2.48 -13.50 -7.60
C LEU A 32 -3.35 -14.66 -7.06
N GLU A 33 -3.04 -15.08 -5.84
CA GLU A 33 -3.90 -15.97 -5.05
C GLU A 33 -5.34 -15.43 -5.06
N PHE A 34 -6.31 -16.31 -5.24
CA PHE A 34 -7.74 -15.99 -5.41
C PHE A 34 -8.15 -15.33 -6.74
N GLY A 35 -7.29 -15.29 -7.77
CA GLY A 35 -7.71 -14.95 -9.13
C GLY A 35 -8.31 -13.56 -9.33
N GLY A 36 -7.82 -12.56 -8.59
CA GLY A 36 -8.31 -11.19 -8.69
C GLY A 36 -9.40 -10.84 -7.65
N VAL A 37 -9.49 -11.63 -6.58
CA VAL A 37 -10.34 -11.31 -5.43
C VAL A 37 -9.50 -10.61 -4.36
N PRO A 38 -10.04 -9.57 -3.68
CA PRO A 38 -9.38 -8.95 -2.55
C PRO A 38 -9.10 -9.94 -1.41
N ALA A 39 -7.97 -9.82 -0.72
CA ALA A 39 -7.56 -10.69 0.38
C ALA A 39 -8.34 -10.39 1.68
N PHE A 40 -9.66 -10.58 1.66
CA PHE A 40 -10.54 -10.29 2.80
C PHE A 40 -10.22 -11.12 4.05
N ASP A 41 -9.66 -12.32 3.87
CA ASP A 41 -9.21 -13.21 4.94
C ASP A 41 -8.02 -12.65 5.75
N LYS A 42 -7.29 -11.70 5.17
CA LYS A 42 -6.13 -11.03 5.79
C LYS A 42 -6.42 -9.60 6.24
N MET A 43 -7.68 -9.17 6.10
CA MET A 43 -8.08 -7.80 6.38
C MET A 43 -8.15 -7.54 7.90
N SER A 44 -7.55 -6.42 8.35
CA SER A 44 -7.79 -5.84 9.67
C SER A 44 -7.96 -4.32 9.57
N PRO A 45 -8.64 -3.69 10.55
CA PRO A 45 -8.79 -2.24 10.60
C PRO A 45 -7.47 -1.48 10.48
N GLU A 46 -6.42 -1.94 11.17
CA GLU A 46 -5.10 -1.30 11.21
C GLU A 46 -4.39 -1.41 9.85
N LEU A 47 -4.44 -2.59 9.23
CA LEU A 47 -3.83 -2.81 7.90
C LEU A 47 -4.54 -1.99 6.82
N VAL A 48 -5.86 -1.88 6.91
CA VAL A 48 -6.63 -1.03 5.99
C VAL A 48 -6.31 0.45 6.21
N LYS A 49 -6.22 0.92 7.45
CA LYS A 49 -5.80 2.29 7.76
C LYS A 49 -4.43 2.61 7.17
N GLU A 50 -3.43 1.77 7.43
CA GLU A 50 -2.08 1.94 6.90
C GLU A 50 -2.07 2.02 5.37
N ALA A 51 -2.80 1.11 4.71
CA ALA A 51 -2.89 1.07 3.26
C ALA A 51 -3.62 2.30 2.69
N MET A 52 -4.70 2.78 3.34
CA MET A 52 -5.40 4.01 2.96
C MET A 52 -4.48 5.22 3.04
N LEU A 53 -3.79 5.42 4.17
CA LEU A 53 -2.84 6.53 4.35
C LEU A 53 -1.73 6.49 3.30
N LYS A 54 -1.18 5.30 3.02
CA LYS A 54 -0.16 5.14 1.99
C LYS A 54 -0.69 5.42 0.58
N GLY A 55 -1.91 4.98 0.30
CA GLY A 55 -2.60 5.28 -0.97
C GLY A 55 -2.83 6.78 -1.16
N MET A 56 -3.25 7.49 -0.12
CA MET A 56 -3.42 8.94 -0.13
C MET A 56 -2.08 9.66 -0.37
N GLU A 57 -1.01 9.26 0.33
CA GLU A 57 0.33 9.82 0.14
C GLU A 57 0.82 9.67 -1.31
N ILE A 58 0.68 8.47 -1.88
CA ILE A 58 1.09 8.19 -3.26
C ILE A 58 0.27 9.05 -4.23
N SER A 59 -1.04 9.11 -4.05
CA SER A 59 -1.93 9.91 -4.91
C SER A 59 -1.56 11.40 -4.90
N LEU A 60 -1.29 11.97 -3.72
CA LEU A 60 -0.84 13.35 -3.60
C LEU A 60 0.48 13.60 -4.31
N ASN A 61 1.46 12.70 -4.15
CA ASN A 61 2.73 12.81 -4.85
C ASN A 61 2.58 12.72 -6.37
N ASP A 62 1.64 11.92 -6.87
CA ASP A 62 1.39 11.81 -8.30
C ASP A 62 0.69 13.08 -8.83
N TYR A 63 -0.26 13.64 -8.10
CA TYR A 63 -0.86 14.94 -8.44
C TYR A 63 0.18 16.07 -8.44
N ASP A 64 1.10 16.09 -7.48
CA ASP A 64 2.19 17.06 -7.44
C ASP A 64 3.10 16.96 -8.69
N LYS A 65 3.42 15.75 -9.15
CA LYS A 65 4.17 15.53 -10.39
C LYS A 65 3.43 16.08 -11.61
N ILE A 66 2.12 15.83 -11.70
CA ILE A 66 1.28 16.33 -12.80
C ILE A 66 1.25 17.87 -12.77
N ALA A 67 1.01 18.45 -11.59
CA ALA A 67 0.91 19.90 -11.41
C ALA A 67 2.22 20.65 -11.72
N ASN A 68 3.36 20.01 -11.45
CA ASN A 68 4.68 20.58 -11.66
C ASN A 68 5.35 20.14 -12.98
N ASN A 69 4.61 19.50 -13.88
CA ASN A 69 5.11 19.14 -15.18
C ASN A 69 5.35 20.41 -16.01
N LEU A 70 6.57 20.57 -16.53
CA LEU A 70 6.98 21.74 -17.32
C LEU A 70 6.61 21.63 -18.79
N ASP A 71 6.22 20.46 -19.27
CA ASP A 71 5.76 20.25 -20.63
C ASP A 71 4.37 20.84 -20.86
N ALA A 72 4.06 21.21 -22.09
CA ALA A 72 2.73 21.67 -22.44
C ALA A 72 1.69 20.59 -22.10
N PRO A 73 0.54 20.96 -21.48
CA PRO A 73 -0.48 20.00 -21.11
C PRO A 73 -1.03 19.24 -22.32
N THR A 74 -1.06 17.92 -22.23
CA THR A 74 -1.69 17.03 -23.19
C THR A 74 -2.68 16.13 -22.48
N PHE A 75 -3.48 15.37 -23.23
CA PHE A 75 -4.36 14.37 -22.65
C PHE A 75 -3.55 13.31 -21.89
N GLU A 76 -2.45 12.86 -22.47
CA GLU A 76 -1.60 11.80 -21.91
C GLU A 76 -0.90 12.23 -20.64
N ASN A 77 -0.24 13.42 -20.64
CA ASN A 77 0.55 13.86 -19.49
C ASN A 77 -0.28 14.50 -18.37
N THR A 78 -1.59 14.68 -18.58
CA THR A 78 -2.49 15.30 -17.61
C THR A 78 -3.64 14.36 -17.23
N ILE A 79 -4.52 14.05 -18.17
CA ILE A 79 -5.74 13.28 -17.86
C ILE A 79 -5.42 11.80 -17.61
N GLU A 80 -4.62 11.20 -18.49
CA GLU A 80 -4.24 9.79 -18.33
C GLU A 80 -3.40 9.55 -17.08
N GLU A 81 -2.49 10.48 -16.76
CA GLU A 81 -1.73 10.40 -15.51
C GLU A 81 -2.62 10.61 -14.27
N MET A 82 -3.64 11.47 -14.31
CA MET A 82 -4.62 11.59 -13.24
C MET A 82 -5.42 10.31 -13.03
N GLU A 83 -5.83 9.62 -14.09
CA GLU A 83 -6.53 8.32 -13.99
C GLU A 83 -5.64 7.21 -13.42
N ARG A 84 -4.33 7.28 -13.68
CA ARG A 84 -3.35 6.33 -13.11
C ARG A 84 -3.01 6.62 -11.66
N SER A 85 -3.10 7.89 -11.24
CA SER A 85 -2.91 8.27 -9.85
C SER A 85 -4.00 7.65 -8.99
N GLY A 86 -3.73 7.37 -7.74
CA GLY A 86 -4.73 6.80 -6.85
C GLY A 86 -5.07 5.32 -7.07
N LYS A 87 -4.34 4.61 -7.94
CA LYS A 87 -4.56 3.17 -8.18
C LYS A 87 -4.50 2.34 -6.91
N LEU A 88 -3.50 2.57 -6.04
CA LEU A 88 -3.42 1.88 -4.76
C LEU A 88 -4.62 2.22 -3.88
N LEU A 89 -5.01 3.48 -3.80
CA LEU A 89 -6.16 3.92 -3.01
C LEU A 89 -7.45 3.24 -3.50
N SER A 90 -7.65 3.17 -4.82
CA SER A 90 -8.76 2.46 -5.44
C SER A 90 -8.78 0.96 -5.11
N ASP A 91 -7.61 0.32 -5.09
CA ASP A 91 -7.50 -1.11 -4.75
C ASP A 91 -7.74 -1.38 -3.24
N VAL A 92 -7.49 -0.40 -2.37
CA VAL A 92 -7.73 -0.51 -0.91
C VAL A 92 -9.16 -0.16 -0.52
N TYR A 93 -9.83 0.70 -1.26
CA TYR A 93 -11.16 1.20 -0.93
C TYR A 93 -12.23 0.11 -0.70
N PRO A 94 -12.26 -1.03 -1.42
CA PRO A 94 -13.16 -2.14 -1.15
C PRO A 94 -13.04 -2.71 0.27
N TYR A 95 -11.82 -2.82 0.82
CA TYR A 95 -11.62 -3.26 2.21
C TYR A 95 -12.21 -2.27 3.20
N TYR A 96 -11.94 -0.97 3.00
CA TYR A 96 -12.54 0.09 3.80
C TYR A 96 -14.07 0.06 3.72
N GLY A 97 -14.63 -0.13 2.53
CA GLY A 97 -16.08 -0.23 2.31
C GLY A 97 -16.72 -1.37 3.09
N ILE A 98 -16.10 -2.56 3.08
CA ILE A 98 -16.60 -3.71 3.85
C ILE A 98 -16.53 -3.46 5.36
N LEU A 99 -15.43 -2.91 5.86
CA LEU A 99 -15.32 -2.58 7.27
C LEU A 99 -16.33 -1.51 7.70
N SER A 100 -16.60 -0.51 6.85
CA SER A 100 -17.52 0.56 7.20
C SER A 100 -18.98 0.14 7.16
N SER A 101 -19.38 -0.69 6.19
CA SER A 101 -20.79 -1.04 5.97
C SER A 101 -21.23 -2.35 6.65
N ASN A 102 -20.35 -3.35 6.71
CA ASN A 102 -20.74 -4.69 7.16
C ASN A 102 -20.05 -5.13 8.47
N MET A 103 -18.88 -4.59 8.77
CA MET A 103 -18.05 -5.00 9.91
C MET A 103 -17.64 -3.81 10.79
N SER A 104 -18.51 -2.81 10.90
CA SER A 104 -18.22 -1.59 11.65
C SER A 104 -18.16 -1.86 13.15
N THR A 105 -16.94 -1.94 13.69
CA THR A 105 -16.65 -2.04 15.11
C THR A 105 -16.39 -0.66 15.73
N PRO A 106 -16.43 -0.50 17.07
CA PRO A 106 -16.02 0.74 17.72
C PRO A 106 -14.58 1.17 17.35
N GLU A 107 -13.66 0.19 17.24
CA GLU A 107 -12.27 0.41 16.84
C GLU A 107 -12.19 0.96 15.42
N PHE A 108 -12.93 0.37 14.49
CA PHE A 108 -12.94 0.84 13.11
C PHE A 108 -13.56 2.23 12.98
N ARG A 109 -14.63 2.54 13.74
CA ARG A 109 -15.21 3.89 13.75
C ARG A 109 -14.22 4.96 14.21
N LYS A 110 -13.34 4.64 15.15
CA LYS A 110 -12.23 5.53 15.53
C LYS A 110 -11.29 5.78 14.34
N ILE A 111 -10.90 4.72 13.64
CA ILE A 111 -10.07 4.81 12.43
C ILE A 111 -10.76 5.65 11.35
N GLN A 112 -12.06 5.49 11.15
CA GLN A 112 -12.83 6.34 10.21
C GLN A 112 -12.71 7.82 10.55
N GLY A 113 -12.79 8.18 11.83
CA GLY A 113 -12.60 9.57 12.27
C GLY A 113 -11.18 10.12 12.08
N GLU A 114 -10.19 9.23 12.01
CA GLU A 114 -8.79 9.62 11.75
C GLU A 114 -8.47 9.73 10.24
N LEU A 115 -9.30 9.13 9.39
CA LEU A 115 -9.16 9.15 7.93
C LEU A 115 -10.03 10.23 7.25
N ALA A 116 -10.92 10.89 7.98
CA ALA A 116 -11.81 11.95 7.52
C ALA A 116 -11.12 13.32 7.54
#